data_dcbb0614d369cbbab479e7b62bef4e52
#
_entry.id   dcbb0614d369cbbab479e7b62bef4e52
#
_cell.length_a   1.000
_cell.length_b   1.000
_cell.length_c   1.000
_cell.angle_alpha   90.00
_cell.angle_beta   90.00
_cell.angle_gamma   90.00
#
_symmetry.space_group_name_H-M   'P 1'
#
loop_
_entity.id
_entity.type
_entity.pdbx_description
1 polymer ?
#
loop_
_entity_poly.entity_id
_entity_poly.type
_entity_poly.pdbx_seq_one_letter_code
_entity_poly.pdbx_strand_id
1 'polypeptide(L)'
;MKYVLFFLMMMNFAAKAQPGKAAVADSLHYADERHFKNIRQLTFGGDNAEAYWSFDGRSLIFQRTNIKDEIPCDQMFMGKVPENANEPFSYKLVSTGKGRTTCGFILKDGKHVMYASTHLGADTCPPPPDRAKYGNRYIWPIYESFDIFIADTDGKITKRLTNTPGYDAEGTISPNGKKMLFTSMRDGDLDLYIMDLRTEKVKRITNTLGYDGGAWFSPNGKKIIWRASRMKTPEEIADYKDLLSKGLVAPTNMEVFTANADGSNQQQITRFGQANWAPAFLPDSKTIIFCSNHEYKRGFPFNMYTINADGSNLQKISRDKGFDAFPMFSPDGKKIVFCSNRNNGGTRDTNVFVADWVE
;
A
#
# COMPACT_ATOMS: atom_id res chain seq x y z
N MET A 1 -10.34 -2.35 -58.84
CA MET A 1 -10.49 -2.82 -57.45
C MET A 1 -9.10 -3.10 -56.89
N LYS A 2 -8.55 -2.18 -56.07
CA LYS A 2 -7.24 -2.33 -55.40
C LYS A 2 -7.54 -2.60 -53.94
N TYR A 3 -7.21 -3.78 -53.46
CA TYR A 3 -7.27 -4.12 -52.02
C TYR A 3 -6.04 -3.54 -51.35
N VAL A 4 -6.26 -2.65 -50.38
CA VAL A 4 -5.22 -2.17 -49.47
C VAL A 4 -5.26 -3.07 -48.24
N LEU A 5 -4.22 -3.87 -48.06
CA LEU A 5 -3.99 -4.67 -46.84
C LEU A 5 -3.46 -3.74 -45.75
N PHE A 6 -4.24 -3.53 -44.70
CA PHE A 6 -3.78 -2.91 -43.45
C PHE A 6 -3.06 -3.95 -42.62
N PHE A 7 -1.74 -3.83 -42.51
CA PHE A 7 -0.93 -4.59 -41.54
C PHE A 7 -1.10 -3.93 -40.17
N LEU A 8 -1.85 -4.58 -39.27
CA LEU A 8 -1.87 -4.19 -37.86
C LEU A 8 -0.54 -4.62 -37.22
N MET A 9 0.36 -3.68 -36.99
CA MET A 9 1.58 -3.89 -36.25
C MET A 9 1.24 -3.91 -34.77
N MET A 10 1.13 -5.11 -34.17
CA MET A 10 1.08 -5.26 -32.71
C MET A 10 2.43 -4.85 -32.15
N MET A 11 2.50 -3.65 -31.58
CA MET A 11 3.65 -3.24 -30.76
C MET A 11 3.60 -4.01 -29.44
N ASN A 12 4.43 -5.01 -29.30
CA ASN A 12 4.76 -5.61 -28.02
C ASN A 12 5.58 -4.58 -27.20
N PHE A 13 4.95 -3.92 -26.24
CA PHE A 13 5.64 -3.12 -25.24
C PHE A 13 6.35 -4.06 -24.25
N ALA A 14 7.52 -4.53 -24.59
CA ALA A 14 8.43 -5.06 -23.61
C ALA A 14 8.98 -3.88 -22.80
N ALA A 15 8.58 -3.74 -21.54
CA ALA A 15 9.16 -2.78 -20.63
C ALA A 15 10.68 -3.01 -20.57
N LYS A 16 11.48 -2.10 -21.11
CA LYS A 16 12.95 -2.14 -21.00
C LYS A 16 13.31 -1.95 -19.54
N ALA A 17 13.78 -3.01 -18.88
CA ALA A 17 14.44 -2.90 -17.59
C ALA A 17 15.67 -1.97 -17.76
N GLN A 18 15.68 -0.83 -17.06
CA GLN A 18 16.91 -0.03 -16.97
C GLN A 18 17.90 -0.77 -16.09
N PRO A 19 19.14 -0.99 -16.54
CA PRO A 19 20.18 -1.55 -15.68
C PRO A 19 20.60 -0.50 -14.65
N GLY A 20 19.99 -0.55 -13.46
CA GLY A 20 20.45 0.21 -12.31
C GLY A 20 21.83 -0.31 -11.90
N LYS A 21 22.80 0.59 -11.69
CA LYS A 21 24.05 0.24 -11.06
C LYS A 21 23.75 -0.37 -9.70
N ALA A 22 24.22 -1.59 -9.43
CA ALA A 22 24.14 -2.19 -8.10
C ALA A 22 24.76 -1.22 -7.09
N ALA A 23 23.95 -0.67 -6.19
CA ALA A 23 24.44 0.18 -5.12
C ALA A 23 25.25 -0.68 -4.14
N VAL A 24 26.40 -0.19 -3.71
CA VAL A 24 27.26 -0.88 -2.74
C VAL A 24 26.47 -0.99 -1.43
N ALA A 25 26.31 -2.19 -0.90
CA ALA A 25 25.43 -2.53 0.23
C ALA A 25 25.64 -1.65 1.49
N ASP A 26 26.85 -1.18 1.74
CA ASP A 26 27.18 -0.36 2.92
C ASP A 26 26.60 1.09 2.88
N SER A 27 26.26 1.61 1.70
CA SER A 27 25.70 2.97 1.57
C SER A 27 24.19 3.07 1.85
N LEU A 28 23.51 1.93 1.92
CA LEU A 28 22.05 1.85 2.12
C LEU A 28 21.65 1.62 3.58
N HIS A 29 22.60 1.25 4.43
CA HIS A 29 22.41 0.88 5.82
C HIS A 29 22.85 2.05 6.74
N TYR A 30 21.96 2.50 7.61
CA TYR A 30 22.30 3.52 8.61
C TYR A 30 22.80 2.86 9.91
N ALA A 31 23.68 3.56 10.61
CA ALA A 31 24.07 3.17 11.96
C ALA A 31 22.81 3.01 12.84
N ASP A 32 22.80 2.01 13.70
CA ASP A 32 21.68 1.66 14.59
C ASP A 32 20.43 1.04 13.94
N GLU A 33 20.43 0.75 12.65
CA GLU A 33 19.39 -0.08 12.01
C GLU A 33 19.69 -1.58 12.24
N ARG A 34 19.67 -2.01 13.50
CA ARG A 34 20.17 -3.34 13.95
C ARG A 34 19.44 -4.53 13.35
N HIS A 35 18.19 -4.31 12.92
CA HIS A 35 17.34 -5.37 12.39
C HIS A 35 17.52 -5.60 10.90
N PHE A 36 18.27 -4.76 10.19
CA PHE A 36 18.47 -4.88 8.75
C PHE A 36 19.85 -5.42 8.42
N LYS A 37 19.89 -6.41 7.53
CA LYS A 37 21.12 -6.85 6.85
C LYS A 37 20.87 -6.96 5.36
N ASN A 38 21.94 -6.86 4.57
CA ASN A 38 21.89 -7.08 3.12
C ASN A 38 20.82 -6.24 2.42
N ILE A 39 20.69 -4.95 2.80
CA ILE A 39 19.69 -4.06 2.19
C ILE A 39 19.99 -3.93 0.70
N ARG A 40 18.96 -4.13 -0.13
CA ARG A 40 19.03 -3.98 -1.58
C ARG A 40 17.91 -3.07 -2.07
N GLN A 41 18.27 -2.14 -2.95
CA GLN A 41 17.31 -1.35 -3.70
C GLN A 41 16.84 -2.13 -4.92
N LEU A 42 15.54 -2.27 -5.09
CA LEU A 42 14.93 -3.05 -6.18
C LEU A 42 14.44 -2.17 -7.33
N THR A 43 13.96 -0.96 -7.05
CA THR A 43 13.44 -0.03 -8.07
C THR A 43 14.24 1.25 -8.08
N PHE A 44 14.22 1.95 -9.22
CA PHE A 44 14.99 3.19 -9.44
C PHE A 44 14.13 4.19 -10.21
N GLY A 45 13.98 5.39 -9.64
CA GLY A 45 13.26 6.51 -10.25
C GLY A 45 11.74 6.39 -10.20
N GLY A 46 11.08 7.55 -10.06
CA GLY A 46 9.65 7.69 -9.86
C GLY A 46 9.21 7.34 -8.43
N ASP A 47 7.90 7.22 -8.23
CA ASP A 47 7.31 6.83 -6.96
C ASP A 47 6.92 5.35 -7.02
N ASN A 48 7.61 4.52 -6.24
CA ASN A 48 7.37 3.10 -6.10
C ASN A 48 7.02 2.80 -4.65
N ALA A 49 5.78 2.41 -4.38
CA ALA A 49 5.27 2.29 -3.02
C ALA A 49 4.39 1.05 -2.83
N GLU A 50 4.05 0.77 -1.57
CA GLU A 50 3.13 -0.31 -1.19
C GLU A 50 3.51 -1.66 -1.81
N ALA A 51 4.76 -2.08 -1.56
CA ALA A 51 5.28 -3.35 -2.05
C ALA A 51 4.92 -4.49 -1.08
N TYR A 52 4.26 -5.53 -1.60
CA TYR A 52 3.76 -6.64 -0.79
C TYR A 52 4.18 -7.99 -1.37
N TRP A 53 4.52 -8.92 -0.48
CA TRP A 53 4.98 -10.26 -0.85
C TRP A 53 3.85 -11.15 -1.37
N SER A 54 4.20 -12.02 -2.33
CA SER A 54 3.39 -13.19 -2.66
C SER A 54 3.33 -14.19 -1.50
N PHE A 55 2.32 -15.06 -1.48
CA PHE A 55 2.17 -16.09 -0.45
C PHE A 55 3.35 -17.07 -0.36
N ASP A 56 4.09 -17.27 -1.46
CA ASP A 56 5.29 -18.10 -1.49
C ASP A 56 6.58 -17.34 -1.16
N GLY A 57 6.49 -16.02 -0.90
CA GLY A 57 7.62 -15.17 -0.56
C GLY A 57 8.64 -14.93 -1.68
N ARG A 58 8.28 -15.19 -2.95
CA ARG A 58 9.22 -15.10 -4.07
C ARG A 58 9.03 -13.88 -4.94
N SER A 59 7.85 -13.29 -4.92
CA SER A 59 7.49 -12.15 -5.78
C SER A 59 6.97 -10.99 -4.95
N LEU A 60 7.09 -9.79 -5.49
CA LEU A 60 6.49 -8.57 -4.98
C LEU A 60 5.50 -8.02 -6.00
N ILE A 61 4.39 -7.47 -5.50
CA ILE A 61 3.53 -6.55 -6.23
C ILE A 61 3.67 -5.17 -5.59
N PHE A 62 3.71 -4.13 -6.39
CA PHE A 62 3.86 -2.75 -5.92
C PHE A 62 3.20 -1.76 -6.87
N GLN A 63 2.83 -0.61 -6.36
CA GLN A 63 2.35 0.50 -7.19
C GLN A 63 3.53 1.37 -7.65
N ARG A 64 3.44 1.87 -8.88
CA ARG A 64 4.46 2.70 -9.51
C ARG A 64 3.82 3.84 -10.29
N THR A 65 4.35 5.04 -10.06
CA THR A 65 4.18 6.23 -10.90
C THR A 65 5.57 6.65 -11.41
N ASN A 66 5.72 6.89 -12.70
CA ASN A 66 6.92 7.49 -13.27
C ASN A 66 6.60 8.19 -14.60
N ILE A 67 6.51 9.50 -14.57
CA ILE A 67 6.20 10.31 -15.76
C ILE A 67 7.22 10.12 -16.88
N LYS A 68 8.49 9.86 -16.54
CA LYS A 68 9.56 9.62 -17.54
C LYS A 68 9.37 8.32 -18.31
N ASP A 69 8.68 7.35 -17.71
CA ASP A 69 8.35 6.06 -18.30
C ASP A 69 6.89 6.03 -18.81
N GLU A 70 6.26 7.21 -18.97
CA GLU A 70 4.87 7.37 -19.42
C GLU A 70 3.83 6.71 -18.48
N ILE A 71 4.14 6.65 -17.18
CA ILE A 71 3.24 6.15 -16.12
C ILE A 71 2.80 7.36 -15.28
N PRO A 72 1.73 8.07 -15.68
CA PRO A 72 1.35 9.35 -15.08
C PRO A 72 0.66 9.25 -13.72
N CYS A 73 0.17 8.07 -13.34
CA CYS A 73 -0.36 7.76 -12.01
C CYS A 73 -0.14 6.29 -11.68
N ASP A 74 -0.40 5.93 -10.44
CA ASP A 74 -0.11 4.60 -9.92
C ASP A 74 -0.73 3.49 -10.78
N GLN A 75 0.14 2.56 -11.19
CA GLN A 75 -0.20 1.30 -11.82
C GLN A 75 0.43 0.15 -11.04
N MET A 76 -0.16 -1.05 -11.09
CA MET A 76 0.36 -2.22 -10.41
C MET A 76 1.41 -2.93 -11.26
N PHE A 77 2.58 -3.16 -10.66
CA PHE A 77 3.67 -3.94 -11.22
C PHE A 77 3.97 -5.13 -10.33
N MET A 78 4.45 -6.21 -10.93
CA MET A 78 4.84 -7.43 -10.23
C MET A 78 6.15 -7.97 -10.78
N GLY A 79 7.01 -8.47 -9.90
CA GLY A 79 8.27 -9.10 -10.27
C GLY A 79 8.74 -10.14 -9.26
N LYS A 80 9.54 -11.11 -9.73
CA LYS A 80 10.22 -12.08 -8.87
C LYS A 80 11.46 -11.43 -8.25
N VAL A 81 11.56 -11.48 -6.93
CA VAL A 81 12.74 -10.95 -6.22
C VAL A 81 13.96 -11.83 -6.54
N PRO A 82 15.06 -11.27 -7.06
CA PRO A 82 16.25 -12.04 -7.36
C PRO A 82 16.87 -12.65 -6.09
N GLU A 83 17.25 -13.91 -6.16
CA GLU A 83 18.00 -14.58 -5.09
C GLU A 83 19.42 -14.02 -5.02
N ASN A 84 20.04 -13.82 -6.20
CA ASN A 84 21.37 -13.22 -6.32
C ASN A 84 21.27 -11.69 -6.28
N ALA A 85 22.03 -11.05 -5.38
CA ALA A 85 22.04 -9.60 -5.21
C ALA A 85 22.51 -8.83 -6.46
N ASN A 86 23.29 -9.47 -7.34
CA ASN A 86 23.80 -8.86 -8.57
C ASN A 86 22.83 -8.96 -9.75
N GLU A 87 21.73 -9.70 -9.63
CA GLU A 87 20.69 -9.76 -10.64
C GLU A 87 19.74 -8.58 -10.51
N PRO A 88 19.37 -7.92 -11.61
CA PRO A 88 18.40 -6.84 -11.59
C PRO A 88 16.99 -7.37 -11.23
N PHE A 89 16.23 -6.59 -10.48
CA PHE A 89 14.83 -6.87 -10.26
C PHE A 89 14.02 -6.54 -11.51
N SER A 90 13.55 -7.56 -12.21
CA SER A 90 12.69 -7.42 -13.39
C SER A 90 11.24 -7.51 -12.98
N TYR A 91 10.43 -6.57 -13.44
CA TYR A 91 9.01 -6.48 -13.16
C TYR A 91 8.20 -6.11 -14.39
N LYS A 92 6.93 -6.46 -14.39
CA LYS A 92 5.99 -6.15 -15.48
C LYS A 92 4.71 -5.51 -14.92
N LEU A 93 4.03 -4.76 -15.80
CA LEU A 93 2.69 -4.24 -15.53
C LEU A 93 1.70 -5.40 -15.39
N VAL A 94 0.86 -5.36 -14.34
CA VAL A 94 -0.19 -6.35 -14.06
C VAL A 94 -1.57 -5.70 -13.84
N SER A 95 -1.66 -4.39 -14.00
CA SER A 95 -2.92 -3.66 -14.11
C SER A 95 -3.24 -3.32 -15.56
N THR A 96 -4.41 -2.75 -15.79
CA THR A 96 -4.89 -2.43 -17.15
C THR A 96 -4.08 -1.33 -17.86
N GLY A 97 -3.23 -0.59 -17.15
CA GLY A 97 -2.58 0.61 -17.66
C GLY A 97 -3.52 1.82 -17.77
N LYS A 98 -4.78 1.70 -17.36
CA LYS A 98 -5.82 2.71 -17.43
C LYS A 98 -6.27 3.16 -16.05
N GLY A 99 -6.73 4.42 -15.93
CA GLY A 99 -7.13 5.01 -14.66
C GLY A 99 -5.98 5.05 -13.67
N ARG A 100 -6.30 5.11 -12.39
CA ARG A 100 -5.36 4.98 -11.26
C ARG A 100 -5.62 3.68 -10.53
N THR A 101 -4.57 3.02 -10.06
CA THR A 101 -4.66 1.84 -9.21
C THR A 101 -4.12 2.11 -7.81
N THR A 102 -4.46 1.24 -6.85
CA THR A 102 -3.83 1.26 -5.51
C THR A 102 -3.94 -0.10 -4.83
N CYS A 103 -3.05 -0.37 -3.86
CA CYS A 103 -3.10 -1.50 -2.93
C CYS A 103 -3.22 -2.86 -3.64
N GLY A 104 -2.19 -3.25 -4.36
CA GLY A 104 -2.14 -4.53 -5.05
C GLY A 104 -1.85 -5.70 -4.11
N PHE A 105 -2.38 -6.89 -4.44
CA PHE A 105 -2.15 -8.13 -3.70
C PHE A 105 -2.03 -9.32 -4.67
N ILE A 106 -1.01 -10.17 -4.49
CA ILE A 106 -0.87 -11.42 -5.26
C ILE A 106 -1.74 -12.49 -4.60
N LEU A 107 -2.68 -13.09 -5.33
CA LEU A 107 -3.54 -14.13 -4.79
C LEU A 107 -2.77 -15.43 -4.55
N LYS A 108 -3.35 -16.30 -3.73
CA LYS A 108 -2.68 -17.52 -3.24
C LYS A 108 -2.31 -18.51 -4.35
N ASP A 109 -2.98 -18.44 -5.49
CA ASP A 109 -2.68 -19.27 -6.66
C ASP A 109 -1.44 -18.81 -7.44
N GLY A 110 -0.90 -17.62 -7.12
CA GLY A 110 0.23 -17.01 -7.81
C GLY A 110 -0.01 -16.64 -9.28
N LYS A 111 -1.25 -16.80 -9.77
CA LYS A 111 -1.65 -16.55 -11.16
C LYS A 111 -2.55 -15.34 -11.30
N HIS A 112 -3.13 -14.88 -10.20
CA HIS A 112 -4.01 -13.72 -10.18
C HIS A 112 -3.49 -12.68 -9.20
N VAL A 113 -3.80 -11.43 -9.48
CA VAL A 113 -3.58 -10.26 -8.62
C VAL A 113 -4.91 -9.60 -8.31
N MET A 114 -5.00 -8.97 -7.16
CA MET A 114 -6.13 -8.13 -6.75
C MET A 114 -5.63 -6.71 -6.56
N TYR A 115 -6.40 -5.72 -6.99
CA TYR A 115 -6.10 -4.30 -6.76
C TYR A 115 -7.35 -3.44 -6.90
N ALA A 116 -7.32 -2.24 -6.32
CA ALA A 116 -8.35 -1.24 -6.58
C ALA A 116 -7.99 -0.40 -7.81
N SER A 117 -9.00 0.01 -8.59
CA SER A 117 -8.78 0.78 -9.82
C SER A 117 -9.97 1.68 -10.17
N THR A 118 -9.66 2.84 -10.77
CA THR A 118 -10.65 3.79 -11.29
C THR A 118 -10.93 3.61 -12.79
N HIS A 119 -10.40 2.58 -13.45
CA HIS A 119 -10.41 2.43 -14.91
C HIS A 119 -11.83 2.34 -15.53
N LEU A 120 -12.84 1.98 -14.75
CA LEU A 120 -14.22 2.03 -15.21
C LEU A 120 -14.83 3.45 -15.22
N GLY A 121 -14.24 4.38 -14.46
CA GLY A 121 -14.66 5.79 -14.48
C GLY A 121 -14.05 6.56 -15.63
N ALA A 122 -12.77 6.30 -15.93
CA ALA A 122 -12.07 6.89 -17.09
C ALA A 122 -10.78 6.11 -17.38
N ASP A 123 -10.38 6.09 -18.66
CA ASP A 123 -9.09 5.53 -19.09
C ASP A 123 -7.90 6.35 -18.60
N THR A 124 -8.09 7.66 -18.38
CA THR A 124 -7.05 8.59 -17.93
C THR A 124 -6.92 8.63 -16.41
N CYS A 125 -5.79 9.09 -15.91
CA CYS A 125 -5.57 9.35 -14.49
C CYS A 125 -6.58 10.38 -13.97
N PRO A 126 -7.28 10.12 -12.85
CA PRO A 126 -8.10 11.14 -12.22
C PRO A 126 -7.21 12.30 -11.73
N PRO A 127 -7.67 13.56 -11.85
CA PRO A 127 -6.88 14.72 -11.47
C PRO A 127 -6.59 14.72 -9.97
N PRO A 128 -5.37 15.08 -9.54
CA PRO A 128 -5.07 15.26 -8.13
C PRO A 128 -5.85 16.46 -7.56
N PRO A 129 -6.13 16.48 -6.25
CA PRO A 129 -6.78 17.62 -5.62
C PRO A 129 -5.89 18.86 -5.67
N ASP A 130 -6.51 20.03 -5.93
CA ASP A 130 -5.85 21.31 -5.84
C ASP A 130 -5.64 21.69 -4.37
N ARG A 131 -4.46 21.39 -3.83
CA ARG A 131 -4.13 21.63 -2.42
C ARG A 131 -4.16 23.10 -2.01
N ALA A 132 -3.97 24.02 -2.96
CA ALA A 132 -4.02 25.46 -2.66
C ALA A 132 -5.39 25.88 -2.11
N LYS A 133 -6.47 25.25 -2.59
CA LYS A 133 -7.84 25.47 -2.08
C LYS A 133 -8.03 25.02 -0.63
N TYR A 134 -7.13 24.21 -0.09
CA TYR A 134 -7.17 23.63 1.26
C TYR A 134 -5.98 24.09 2.12
N GLY A 135 -5.42 25.27 1.86
CA GLY A 135 -4.30 25.82 2.63
C GLY A 135 -3.01 25.01 2.50
N ASN A 136 -2.79 24.34 1.38
CA ASN A 136 -1.66 23.44 1.11
C ASN A 136 -1.58 22.25 2.11
N ARG A 137 -2.71 21.85 2.70
CA ARG A 137 -2.81 20.67 3.54
C ARG A 137 -2.44 19.42 2.75
N TYR A 138 -1.90 18.43 3.44
CA TYR A 138 -1.74 17.09 2.87
C TYR A 138 -3.10 16.39 2.93
N ILE A 139 -3.68 16.12 1.77
CA ILE A 139 -4.99 15.50 1.59
C ILE A 139 -4.91 14.40 0.54
N TRP A 140 -5.70 13.35 0.74
CA TRP A 140 -5.89 12.25 -0.21
C TRP A 140 -7.27 12.34 -0.87
N PRO A 141 -7.35 12.12 -2.19
CA PRO A 141 -8.63 11.98 -2.87
C PRO A 141 -9.22 10.59 -2.61
N ILE A 142 -10.53 10.59 -2.39
CA ILE A 142 -11.37 9.41 -2.28
C ILE A 142 -12.21 9.36 -3.56
N TYR A 143 -11.62 8.80 -4.64
CA TYR A 143 -12.32 8.75 -5.93
C TYR A 143 -13.47 7.73 -5.87
N GLU A 144 -14.70 8.16 -6.13
CA GLU A 144 -15.90 7.32 -6.12
C GLU A 144 -15.86 6.19 -7.17
N SER A 145 -14.98 6.33 -8.17
CA SER A 145 -14.78 5.33 -9.21
C SER A 145 -13.86 4.18 -8.83
N PHE A 146 -13.28 4.18 -7.62
CA PHE A 146 -12.50 3.04 -7.17
C PHE A 146 -13.38 1.85 -6.85
N ASP A 147 -13.09 0.74 -7.54
CA ASP A 147 -13.58 -0.60 -7.23
C ASP A 147 -12.40 -1.58 -7.16
N ILE A 148 -12.64 -2.72 -6.53
CA ILE A 148 -11.64 -3.78 -6.38
C ILE A 148 -11.85 -4.85 -7.45
N PHE A 149 -10.76 -5.22 -8.12
CA PHE A 149 -10.74 -6.17 -9.23
C PHE A 149 -9.76 -7.30 -9.00
N ILE A 150 -10.01 -8.43 -9.63
CA ILE A 150 -9.05 -9.51 -9.86
C ILE A 150 -8.63 -9.46 -11.32
N ALA A 151 -7.34 -9.53 -11.58
CA ALA A 151 -6.75 -9.67 -12.91
C ALA A 151 -5.81 -10.87 -12.95
N ASP A 152 -5.56 -11.41 -14.13
CA ASP A 152 -4.42 -12.30 -14.33
C ASP A 152 -3.09 -11.51 -14.32
N THR A 153 -1.97 -12.22 -14.30
CA THR A 153 -0.65 -11.57 -14.28
C THR A 153 -0.25 -10.91 -15.61
N ASP A 154 -1.11 -10.96 -16.63
CA ASP A 154 -0.95 -10.24 -17.89
C ASP A 154 -1.83 -8.98 -17.96
N GLY A 155 -2.49 -8.64 -16.82
CA GLY A 155 -3.27 -7.42 -16.66
C GLY A 155 -4.71 -7.49 -17.14
N LYS A 156 -5.19 -8.67 -17.57
CA LYS A 156 -6.59 -8.85 -17.99
C LYS A 156 -7.48 -9.02 -16.77
N ILE A 157 -8.47 -8.15 -16.62
CA ILE A 157 -9.50 -8.27 -15.57
C ILE A 157 -10.28 -9.58 -15.77
N THR A 158 -10.31 -10.38 -14.71
CA THR A 158 -11.07 -11.64 -14.67
C THR A 158 -12.31 -11.53 -13.80
N LYS A 159 -12.33 -10.59 -12.82
CA LYS A 159 -13.47 -10.36 -11.94
C LYS A 159 -13.48 -8.95 -11.37
N ARG A 160 -14.66 -8.35 -11.23
CA ARG A 160 -14.93 -7.18 -10.39
C ARG A 160 -15.50 -7.67 -9.07
N LEU A 161 -14.86 -7.34 -7.95
CA LEU A 161 -15.28 -7.79 -6.61
C LEU A 161 -16.25 -6.82 -5.95
N THR A 162 -16.11 -5.53 -6.21
CA THR A 162 -17.01 -4.49 -5.66
C THR A 162 -17.65 -3.68 -6.78
N ASN A 163 -18.89 -3.23 -6.56
CA ASN A 163 -19.66 -2.42 -7.49
C ASN A 163 -20.66 -1.51 -6.78
N THR A 164 -20.44 -1.28 -5.48
CA THR A 164 -21.26 -0.36 -4.69
C THR A 164 -20.85 1.08 -5.03
N PRO A 165 -21.79 2.03 -5.18
CA PRO A 165 -21.43 3.43 -5.38
C PRO A 165 -20.53 3.95 -4.27
N GLY A 166 -19.50 4.71 -4.65
CA GLY A 166 -18.50 5.26 -3.74
C GLY A 166 -17.18 4.52 -3.80
N TYR A 167 -16.29 4.87 -2.88
CA TYR A 167 -14.93 4.36 -2.79
C TYR A 167 -14.90 2.94 -2.21
N ASP A 168 -14.37 1.99 -2.95
CA ASP A 168 -14.02 0.64 -2.49
C ASP A 168 -12.54 0.38 -2.83
N ALA A 169 -11.64 0.33 -1.84
CA ALA A 169 -10.20 0.15 -2.06
C ALA A 169 -9.47 -0.48 -0.85
N GLU A 170 -8.13 -0.47 -0.89
CA GLU A 170 -7.25 -0.95 0.18
C GLU A 170 -7.50 -2.42 0.55
N GLY A 171 -7.80 -3.24 -0.45
CA GLY A 171 -8.13 -4.65 -0.27
C GLY A 171 -6.92 -5.49 0.09
N THR A 172 -7.03 -6.32 1.15
CA THR A 172 -6.04 -7.33 1.55
C THR A 172 -6.69 -8.69 1.75
N ILE A 173 -5.90 -9.76 1.59
CA ILE A 173 -6.42 -11.14 1.64
C ILE A 173 -6.02 -11.81 2.94
N SER A 174 -6.96 -12.54 3.55
CA SER A 174 -6.69 -13.36 4.74
C SER A 174 -5.64 -14.45 4.44
N PRO A 175 -4.84 -14.90 5.44
CA PRO A 175 -3.79 -15.90 5.23
C PRO A 175 -4.27 -17.23 4.62
N ASN A 176 -5.55 -17.58 4.85
CA ASN A 176 -6.15 -18.77 4.22
C ASN A 176 -6.68 -18.53 2.80
N GLY A 177 -6.62 -17.30 2.29
CA GLY A 177 -7.07 -16.93 0.93
C GLY A 177 -8.58 -16.83 0.73
N LYS A 178 -9.39 -16.86 1.81
CA LYS A 178 -10.86 -16.98 1.71
C LYS A 178 -11.61 -15.66 1.92
N LYS A 179 -10.99 -14.66 2.51
CA LYS A 179 -11.63 -13.40 2.85
C LYS A 179 -10.82 -12.23 2.32
N MET A 180 -11.49 -11.18 1.89
CA MET A 180 -10.93 -9.86 1.61
C MET A 180 -11.35 -8.90 2.71
N LEU A 181 -10.40 -8.15 3.26
CA LEU A 181 -10.62 -7.02 4.15
C LEU A 181 -10.35 -5.75 3.34
N PHE A 182 -11.23 -4.75 3.37
CA PHE A 182 -11.12 -3.56 2.52
C PHE A 182 -11.79 -2.36 3.15
N THR A 183 -11.47 -1.17 2.66
CA THR A 183 -12.09 0.11 3.04
C THR A 183 -13.20 0.47 2.05
N SER A 184 -14.35 0.92 2.55
CA SER A 184 -15.50 1.30 1.72
C SER A 184 -16.28 2.48 2.29
N MET A 185 -16.84 3.32 1.40
CA MET A 185 -17.75 4.42 1.74
C MET A 185 -19.24 4.05 1.65
N ARG A 186 -19.59 2.81 1.45
CA ARG A 186 -20.98 2.35 1.17
C ARG A 186 -22.03 2.77 2.22
N ASP A 187 -21.62 3.01 3.47
CA ASP A 187 -22.50 3.44 4.56
C ASP A 187 -22.24 4.89 4.97
N GLY A 188 -21.61 5.70 4.09
CA GLY A 188 -21.45 7.15 4.22
C GLY A 188 -20.21 7.62 5.00
N ASP A 189 -19.37 6.68 5.47
CA ASP A 189 -18.07 6.94 6.07
C ASP A 189 -17.04 5.93 5.55
N LEU A 190 -15.77 6.18 5.78
CA LEU A 190 -14.68 5.27 5.40
C LEU A 190 -14.49 4.20 6.47
N ASP A 191 -15.14 3.07 6.30
CA ASP A 191 -15.14 1.95 7.22
C ASP A 191 -14.49 0.70 6.64
N LEU A 192 -14.08 -0.20 7.53
CA LEU A 192 -13.60 -1.52 7.17
C LEU A 192 -14.75 -2.50 6.95
N TYR A 193 -14.60 -3.30 5.91
CA TYR A 193 -15.51 -4.40 5.56
C TYR A 193 -14.74 -5.68 5.28
N ILE A 194 -15.37 -6.82 5.57
CA ILE A 194 -14.87 -8.13 5.18
C ILE A 194 -15.85 -8.76 4.18
N MET A 195 -15.31 -9.21 3.04
CA MET A 195 -16.00 -10.02 2.05
C MET A 195 -15.55 -11.48 2.13
N ASP A 196 -16.46 -12.42 2.17
CA ASP A 196 -16.18 -13.83 1.89
C ASP A 196 -16.05 -14.02 0.37
N LEU A 197 -14.88 -14.39 -0.12
CA LEU A 197 -14.59 -14.43 -1.56
C LEU A 197 -15.35 -15.52 -2.33
N ARG A 198 -15.90 -16.52 -1.65
CA ARG A 198 -16.69 -17.57 -2.27
C ARG A 198 -18.16 -17.19 -2.41
N THR A 199 -18.72 -16.55 -1.38
CA THR A 199 -20.15 -16.22 -1.32
C THR A 199 -20.44 -14.75 -1.66
N GLU A 200 -19.39 -13.91 -1.71
CA GLU A 200 -19.42 -12.45 -1.89
C GLU A 200 -20.23 -11.71 -0.81
N LYS A 201 -20.55 -12.38 0.29
CA LYS A 201 -21.22 -11.75 1.42
C LYS A 201 -20.26 -10.77 2.10
N VAL A 202 -20.73 -9.53 2.29
CA VAL A 202 -19.98 -8.44 2.92
C VAL A 202 -20.52 -8.20 4.33
N LYS A 203 -19.61 -7.97 5.29
CA LYS A 203 -19.90 -7.58 6.67
C LYS A 203 -19.11 -6.33 7.00
N ARG A 204 -19.78 -5.29 7.53
CA ARG A 204 -19.14 -4.09 8.12
C ARG A 204 -18.41 -4.47 9.41
N ILE A 205 -17.20 -3.95 9.60
CA ILE A 205 -16.31 -4.24 10.73
C ILE A 205 -16.18 -3.03 11.65
N THR A 206 -16.04 -1.84 11.09
CA THR A 206 -15.98 -0.58 11.86
C THR A 206 -17.21 0.29 11.56
N ASN A 207 -17.54 1.19 12.49
CA ASN A 207 -18.68 2.10 12.36
C ASN A 207 -18.49 3.37 13.21
N THR A 208 -17.29 3.65 13.65
CA THR A 208 -16.96 4.86 14.41
C THR A 208 -16.57 5.96 13.43
N LEU A 209 -17.19 7.15 13.55
CA LEU A 209 -16.90 8.27 12.66
C LEU A 209 -15.40 8.53 12.52
N GLY A 210 -14.92 8.56 11.27
CA GLY A 210 -13.54 8.77 10.90
C GLY A 210 -13.05 7.76 9.89
N TYR A 211 -11.93 8.05 9.26
CA TYR A 211 -11.30 7.13 8.32
C TYR A 211 -10.80 5.89 9.04
N ASP A 212 -11.20 4.72 8.60
CA ASP A 212 -10.65 3.41 8.92
C ASP A 212 -10.12 2.76 7.63
N GLY A 213 -8.81 2.48 7.54
CA GLY A 213 -8.26 1.93 6.31
C GLY A 213 -6.85 1.37 6.42
N GLY A 214 -6.33 0.87 5.28
CA GLY A 214 -5.03 0.22 5.20
C GLY A 214 -4.93 -1.01 6.11
N ALA A 215 -5.96 -1.83 6.11
CA ALA A 215 -6.09 -2.92 7.08
C ALA A 215 -5.48 -4.23 6.61
N TRP A 216 -4.89 -4.98 7.55
CA TRP A 216 -4.25 -6.28 7.32
C TRP A 216 -4.71 -7.32 8.32
N PHE A 217 -4.76 -8.57 7.88
CA PHE A 217 -4.88 -9.71 8.80
C PHE A 217 -3.53 -10.01 9.47
N SER A 218 -3.56 -10.48 10.71
CA SER A 218 -2.38 -11.10 11.32
C SER A 218 -1.99 -12.39 10.59
N PRO A 219 -0.71 -12.79 10.59
CA PRO A 219 -0.25 -14.03 9.94
C PRO A 219 -1.03 -15.29 10.36
N ASN A 220 -1.46 -15.37 11.63
CA ASN A 220 -2.30 -16.47 12.10
C ASN A 220 -3.81 -16.32 11.77
N GLY A 221 -4.21 -15.22 11.14
CA GLY A 221 -5.60 -14.94 10.71
C GLY A 221 -6.60 -14.66 11.84
N LYS A 222 -6.14 -14.50 13.09
CA LYS A 222 -7.04 -14.31 14.26
C LYS A 222 -7.32 -12.84 14.56
N LYS A 223 -6.49 -11.93 14.10
CA LYS A 223 -6.61 -10.48 14.32
C LYS A 223 -6.56 -9.71 13.02
N ILE A 224 -7.02 -8.47 13.08
CA ILE A 224 -6.84 -7.44 12.06
C ILE A 224 -6.17 -6.23 12.71
N ILE A 225 -5.47 -5.46 11.87
CA ILE A 225 -4.80 -4.21 12.23
C ILE A 225 -5.07 -3.18 11.15
N TRP A 226 -5.24 -1.91 11.52
CA TRP A 226 -5.48 -0.81 10.58
C TRP A 226 -5.03 0.53 11.14
N ARG A 227 -5.01 1.55 10.30
CA ARG A 227 -4.88 2.95 10.72
C ARG A 227 -6.25 3.63 10.74
N ALA A 228 -6.48 4.49 11.72
CA ALA A 228 -7.73 5.21 11.81
C ALA A 228 -7.55 6.64 12.32
N SER A 229 -8.36 7.57 11.79
CA SER A 229 -8.54 8.89 12.38
C SER A 229 -9.72 8.89 13.36
N ARG A 230 -9.57 9.64 14.45
CA ARG A 230 -10.65 9.82 15.44
C ARG A 230 -10.66 11.27 15.87
N MET A 231 -11.68 12.00 15.42
CA MET A 231 -11.88 13.40 15.76
C MET A 231 -12.34 13.54 17.20
N LYS A 232 -11.84 14.56 17.89
CA LYS A 232 -12.06 14.78 19.32
C LYS A 232 -12.93 16.01 19.59
N THR A 233 -12.96 16.96 18.66
CA THR A 233 -13.71 18.21 18.82
C THR A 233 -14.78 18.39 17.75
N PRO A 234 -15.82 19.21 17.99
CA PRO A 234 -16.82 19.53 16.99
C PRO A 234 -16.22 20.12 15.70
N GLU A 235 -15.14 20.91 15.81
CA GLU A 235 -14.44 21.55 14.69
C GLU A 235 -13.73 20.50 13.84
N GLU A 236 -13.05 19.53 14.46
CA GLU A 236 -12.40 18.40 13.75
C GLU A 236 -13.44 17.54 13.03
N ILE A 237 -14.61 17.30 13.67
CA ILE A 237 -15.72 16.56 13.06
C ILE A 237 -16.26 17.30 11.85
N ALA A 238 -16.48 18.62 11.98
CA ALA A 238 -16.97 19.45 10.88
C ALA A 238 -15.99 19.46 9.69
N ASP A 239 -14.69 19.63 9.96
CA ASP A 239 -13.62 19.60 8.96
C ASP A 239 -13.54 18.24 8.24
N TYR A 240 -13.59 17.14 8.99
CA TYR A 240 -13.59 15.79 8.41
C TYR A 240 -14.79 15.58 7.48
N LYS A 241 -15.99 15.93 7.92
CA LYS A 241 -17.22 15.81 7.12
C LYS A 241 -17.21 16.72 5.90
N ASP A 242 -16.68 17.93 6.02
CA ASP A 242 -16.52 18.87 4.91
C ASP A 242 -15.57 18.31 3.84
N LEU A 243 -14.38 17.80 4.24
CA LEU A 243 -13.45 17.15 3.33
C LEU A 243 -14.07 15.91 2.68
N LEU A 244 -14.71 15.04 3.46
CA LEU A 244 -15.30 13.80 2.96
C LEU A 244 -16.42 14.08 1.95
N SER A 245 -17.26 15.11 2.18
CA SER A 245 -18.29 15.54 1.21
C SER A 245 -17.74 16.02 -0.13
N LYS A 246 -16.43 16.33 -0.19
CA LYS A 246 -15.68 16.73 -1.39
C LYS A 246 -14.83 15.61 -1.94
N GLY A 247 -15.01 14.37 -1.45
CA GLY A 247 -14.22 13.22 -1.84
C GLY A 247 -12.76 13.29 -1.37
N LEU A 248 -12.50 13.87 -0.19
CA LEU A 248 -11.16 14.09 0.34
C LEU A 248 -11.05 13.62 1.79
N VAL A 249 -9.84 13.28 2.22
CA VAL A 249 -9.49 13.05 3.62
C VAL A 249 -8.11 13.64 3.94
N ALA A 250 -7.88 14.01 5.21
CA ALA A 250 -6.59 14.45 5.71
C ALA A 250 -5.95 13.32 6.55
N PRO A 251 -4.90 12.64 6.06
CA PRO A 251 -4.32 11.46 6.72
C PRO A 251 -3.25 11.83 7.75
N THR A 252 -3.29 13.01 8.31
CA THR A 252 -2.22 13.59 9.14
C THR A 252 -2.37 13.37 10.64
N ASN A 253 -3.47 12.78 11.08
CA ASN A 253 -3.74 12.45 12.48
C ASN A 253 -4.42 11.09 12.54
N MET A 254 -3.61 10.05 12.44
CA MET A 254 -4.07 8.67 12.42
C MET A 254 -3.32 7.84 13.46
N GLU A 255 -4.03 6.91 14.07
CA GLU A 255 -3.49 5.99 15.06
C GLU A 255 -3.67 4.54 14.60
N VAL A 256 -2.89 3.64 15.17
CA VAL A 256 -2.95 2.21 14.91
C VAL A 256 -3.99 1.56 15.82
N PHE A 257 -4.85 0.74 15.24
CA PHE A 257 -5.89 -0.04 15.91
C PHE A 257 -5.77 -1.51 15.58
N THR A 258 -6.22 -2.36 16.50
CA THR A 258 -6.36 -3.81 16.30
C THR A 258 -7.74 -4.30 16.73
N ALA A 259 -8.16 -5.43 16.20
CA ALA A 259 -9.35 -6.17 16.64
C ALA A 259 -9.18 -7.67 16.41
N ASN A 260 -10.13 -8.47 16.90
CA ASN A 260 -10.29 -9.83 16.41
C ASN A 260 -10.69 -9.80 14.91
N ALA A 261 -10.42 -10.88 14.18
CA ALA A 261 -10.71 -10.96 12.75
C ALA A 261 -12.21 -10.87 12.39
N ASP A 262 -13.11 -10.92 13.35
CA ASP A 262 -14.54 -10.72 13.18
C ASP A 262 -15.01 -9.29 13.49
N GLY A 263 -14.05 -8.39 13.86
CA GLY A 263 -14.26 -7.00 14.22
C GLY A 263 -14.58 -6.77 15.71
N SER A 264 -14.66 -7.81 16.54
CA SER A 264 -14.84 -7.68 17.98
C SER A 264 -13.54 -7.25 18.68
N ASN A 265 -13.67 -6.74 19.91
CA ASN A 265 -12.54 -6.33 20.76
C ASN A 265 -11.58 -5.33 20.09
N GLN A 266 -12.13 -4.25 19.54
CA GLN A 266 -11.34 -3.17 18.95
C GLN A 266 -10.53 -2.45 20.02
N GLN A 267 -9.24 -2.22 19.75
CA GLN A 267 -8.32 -1.56 20.65
C GLN A 267 -7.43 -0.56 19.90
N GLN A 268 -7.30 0.64 20.45
CA GLN A 268 -6.33 1.62 19.97
C GLN A 268 -4.96 1.31 20.58
N ILE A 269 -3.95 1.10 19.73
CA ILE A 269 -2.60 0.72 20.14
C ILE A 269 -1.71 1.94 20.33
N THR A 270 -1.74 2.88 19.38
CA THR A 270 -0.93 4.11 19.46
C THR A 270 -1.77 5.30 19.90
N ARG A 271 -1.12 6.28 20.55
CA ARG A 271 -1.69 7.58 20.95
C ARG A 271 -0.64 8.66 20.81
N PHE A 272 0.10 8.61 19.72
CA PHE A 272 1.26 9.48 19.50
C PHE A 272 0.88 10.81 18.83
N GLY A 273 -0.31 10.88 18.25
CA GLY A 273 -0.66 11.96 17.34
C GLY A 273 0.11 11.83 16.02
N GLN A 274 0.02 12.82 15.15
CA GLN A 274 0.64 12.82 13.84
C GLN A 274 0.15 11.65 12.96
N ALA A 275 0.95 11.24 11.99
CA ALA A 275 0.61 10.18 11.07
C ALA A 275 1.29 8.87 11.48
N ASN A 276 0.50 7.84 11.81
CA ASN A 276 0.94 6.48 12.08
C ASN A 276 0.31 5.58 11.03
N TRP A 277 1.11 5.17 10.02
CA TRP A 277 0.61 4.54 8.80
C TRP A 277 1.14 3.13 8.58
N ALA A 278 0.50 2.43 7.64
CA ALA A 278 0.90 1.13 7.12
C ALA A 278 1.26 0.11 8.22
N PRO A 279 0.38 -0.09 9.23
CA PRO A 279 0.64 -1.07 10.26
C PRO A 279 0.49 -2.49 9.74
N ALA A 280 1.37 -3.38 10.18
CA ALA A 280 1.28 -4.81 9.94
C ALA A 280 1.73 -5.59 11.18
N PHE A 281 1.27 -6.84 11.33
CA PHE A 281 1.83 -7.73 12.33
C PHE A 281 3.12 -8.36 11.84
N LEU A 282 4.07 -8.54 12.73
CA LEU A 282 5.22 -9.40 12.50
C LEU A 282 4.75 -10.88 12.38
N PRO A 283 5.60 -11.79 11.88
CA PRO A 283 5.28 -13.22 11.75
C PRO A 283 4.81 -13.89 13.03
N ASP A 284 5.20 -13.36 14.20
CA ASP A 284 4.78 -13.81 15.53
C ASP A 284 3.29 -13.53 15.83
N SER A 285 2.62 -12.70 15.02
CA SER A 285 1.23 -12.24 15.21
C SER A 285 0.97 -11.52 16.55
N LYS A 286 2.00 -10.97 17.17
CA LYS A 286 1.96 -10.25 18.45
C LYS A 286 2.61 -8.88 18.38
N THR A 287 3.75 -8.79 17.71
CA THR A 287 4.48 -7.55 17.48
C THR A 287 3.92 -6.86 16.23
N ILE A 288 3.84 -5.55 16.27
CA ILE A 288 3.35 -4.69 15.21
C ILE A 288 4.52 -3.88 14.67
N ILE A 289 4.62 -3.76 13.35
CA ILE A 289 5.47 -2.78 12.67
C ILE A 289 4.57 -1.74 12.00
N PHE A 290 4.99 -0.48 12.03
CA PHE A 290 4.28 0.63 11.37
C PHE A 290 5.27 1.73 11.02
N CYS A 291 4.87 2.69 10.19
CA CYS A 291 5.67 3.87 9.93
C CYS A 291 5.02 5.12 10.53
N SER A 292 5.85 6.03 11.02
CA SER A 292 5.37 7.20 11.75
C SER A 292 6.33 8.38 11.67
N ASN A 293 5.76 9.58 11.79
CA ASN A 293 6.48 10.84 11.99
C ASN A 293 6.23 11.45 13.38
N HIS A 294 5.81 10.66 14.36
CA HIS A 294 5.38 11.16 15.68
C HIS A 294 6.48 11.86 16.48
N GLU A 295 7.76 11.58 16.22
CA GLU A 295 8.89 12.29 16.84
C GLU A 295 9.06 13.73 16.31
N TYR A 296 8.32 14.10 15.25
CA TYR A 296 8.47 15.36 14.55
C TYR A 296 7.16 16.16 14.56
N LYS A 297 7.27 17.47 14.58
CA LYS A 297 6.07 18.34 14.64
C LYS A 297 5.21 18.28 13.37
N ARG A 298 5.82 18.02 12.23
CA ARG A 298 5.13 17.98 10.91
C ARG A 298 6.02 17.35 9.84
N GLY A 299 5.39 16.59 8.93
CA GLY A 299 6.03 16.11 7.71
C GLY A 299 7.07 15.03 7.96
N PHE A 300 8.25 15.23 7.40
CA PHE A 300 9.37 14.29 7.47
C PHE A 300 10.30 14.57 8.64
N PRO A 301 11.09 13.55 9.08
CA PRO A 301 11.14 12.19 8.58
C PRO A 301 9.94 11.33 8.96
N PHE A 302 9.67 10.31 8.12
CA PHE A 302 8.92 9.12 8.50
C PHE A 302 9.90 7.98 8.72
N ASN A 303 9.77 7.28 9.84
CA ASN A 303 10.59 6.10 10.13
C ASN A 303 9.69 4.91 10.51
N MET A 304 10.26 3.72 10.43
CA MET A 304 9.58 2.50 10.86
C MET A 304 9.82 2.24 12.34
N TYR A 305 8.80 1.74 13.01
CA TYR A 305 8.79 1.41 14.43
C TYR A 305 8.15 0.05 14.64
N THR A 306 8.59 -0.65 15.70
CA THR A 306 7.85 -1.80 16.23
C THR A 306 7.25 -1.45 17.59
N ILE A 307 6.12 -2.10 17.92
CA ILE A 307 5.41 -1.97 19.20
C ILE A 307 4.69 -3.29 19.49
N ASN A 308 4.56 -3.66 20.75
CA ASN A 308 3.72 -4.80 21.12
C ASN A 308 2.23 -4.49 20.92
N ALA A 309 1.41 -5.51 20.69
CA ALA A 309 -0.03 -5.35 20.52
C ALA A 309 -0.77 -4.83 21.78
N ASP A 310 -0.10 -4.73 22.92
CA ASP A 310 -0.59 -4.08 24.15
C ASP A 310 -0.14 -2.62 24.27
N GLY A 311 0.61 -2.10 23.28
CA GLY A 311 1.13 -0.73 23.26
C GLY A 311 2.47 -0.55 23.98
N SER A 312 3.06 -1.60 24.52
CA SER A 312 4.39 -1.56 25.17
C SER A 312 5.53 -1.74 24.17
N ASN A 313 6.77 -1.52 24.63
CA ASN A 313 8.02 -1.80 23.92
C ASN A 313 8.12 -1.14 22.53
N LEU A 314 7.85 0.17 22.47
CA LEU A 314 8.07 0.95 21.24
C LEU A 314 9.58 1.01 20.92
N GLN A 315 9.94 0.60 19.69
CA GLN A 315 11.31 0.64 19.19
C GLN A 315 11.37 1.27 17.81
N LYS A 316 12.33 2.15 17.59
CA LYS A 316 12.61 2.74 16.27
C LYS A 316 13.50 1.81 15.46
N ILE A 317 13.04 1.42 14.25
CA ILE A 317 13.69 0.42 13.42
C ILE A 317 14.52 1.04 12.30
N SER A 318 14.05 2.13 11.69
CA SER A 318 14.76 2.79 10.59
C SER A 318 15.22 4.21 10.93
N ARG A 319 16.18 4.74 10.17
CA ARG A 319 16.90 5.99 10.50
C ARG A 319 17.02 6.97 9.33
N ASP A 320 16.39 6.72 8.21
CA ASP A 320 16.43 7.67 7.07
C ASP A 320 15.87 9.04 7.48
N LYS A 321 16.44 10.09 6.91
CA LYS A 321 16.00 11.48 7.14
C LYS A 321 14.83 11.90 6.27
N GLY A 322 14.39 11.04 5.35
CA GLY A 322 13.29 11.24 4.45
C GLY A 322 12.09 10.37 4.82
N PHE A 323 11.82 9.35 4.05
CA PHE A 323 10.62 8.53 4.13
C PHE A 323 10.97 7.04 4.08
N ASP A 324 10.79 6.35 5.20
CA ASP A 324 10.79 4.89 5.30
C ASP A 324 9.37 4.43 5.67
N ALA A 325 8.71 3.69 4.80
CA ALA A 325 7.31 3.34 4.99
C ALA A 325 6.93 2.00 4.33
N PHE A 326 5.68 1.59 4.56
CA PHE A 326 5.07 0.39 4.00
C PHE A 326 5.87 -0.89 4.27
N PRO A 327 6.27 -1.15 5.53
CA PRO A 327 6.99 -2.36 5.87
C PRO A 327 6.12 -3.59 5.76
N MET A 328 6.63 -4.67 5.13
CA MET A 328 5.94 -5.95 5.07
C MET A 328 6.93 -7.10 5.14
N PHE A 329 6.68 -8.05 6.02
CA PHE A 329 7.49 -9.25 6.15
C PHE A 329 7.20 -10.28 5.06
N SER A 330 8.23 -10.99 4.62
CA SER A 330 8.03 -12.22 3.86
C SER A 330 7.28 -13.26 4.68
N PRO A 331 6.53 -14.20 4.06
CA PRO A 331 5.75 -15.20 4.82
C PRO A 331 6.58 -16.06 5.77
N ASP A 332 7.86 -16.27 5.49
CA ASP A 332 8.80 -17.00 6.35
C ASP A 332 9.45 -16.14 7.45
N GLY A 333 9.15 -14.84 7.47
CA GLY A 333 9.67 -13.87 8.43
C GLY A 333 11.13 -13.48 8.28
N LYS A 334 11.82 -14.00 7.28
CA LYS A 334 13.28 -13.79 7.13
C LYS A 334 13.64 -12.50 6.40
N LYS A 335 12.71 -11.94 5.66
CA LYS A 335 12.92 -10.71 4.90
C LYS A 335 11.85 -9.68 5.20
N ILE A 336 12.24 -8.43 5.05
CA ILE A 336 11.32 -7.29 5.06
C ILE A 336 11.44 -6.55 3.73
N VAL A 337 10.31 -6.17 3.13
CA VAL A 337 10.24 -5.18 2.07
C VAL A 337 9.74 -3.88 2.67
N PHE A 338 10.27 -2.76 2.19
CA PHE A 338 9.82 -1.42 2.58
C PHE A 338 10.08 -0.43 1.44
N CYS A 339 9.46 0.73 1.51
CA CYS A 339 9.66 1.80 0.55
C CYS A 339 10.42 2.95 1.21
N SER A 340 11.39 3.53 0.49
CA SER A 340 12.26 4.54 1.06
C SER A 340 12.71 5.58 0.02
N ASN A 341 13.00 6.78 0.51
CA ASN A 341 13.71 7.82 -0.25
C ASN A 341 15.23 7.71 -0.13
N ARG A 342 15.77 6.76 0.63
CA ARG A 342 17.22 6.54 0.70
C ARG A 342 17.81 6.30 -0.68
N ASN A 343 19.02 6.78 -0.92
CA ASN A 343 19.74 6.61 -2.19
C ASN A 343 18.97 7.11 -3.44
N ASN A 344 18.13 8.14 -3.30
CA ASN A 344 17.36 8.70 -4.42
C ASN A 344 18.11 9.78 -5.22
N GLY A 345 19.40 10.01 -4.95
CA GLY A 345 20.22 11.00 -5.66
C GLY A 345 19.79 12.46 -5.41
N GLY A 346 19.08 12.73 -4.32
CA GLY A 346 18.57 14.06 -3.96
C GLY A 346 17.27 14.45 -4.65
N THR A 347 16.62 13.48 -5.32
CA THR A 347 15.27 13.64 -5.88
C THR A 347 14.21 13.41 -4.79
N ARG A 348 12.93 13.41 -5.18
CA ARG A 348 11.83 12.99 -4.31
C ARG A 348 11.40 11.54 -4.54
N ASP A 349 12.13 10.82 -5.39
CA ASP A 349 11.79 9.46 -5.76
C ASP A 349 11.71 8.54 -4.54
N THR A 350 10.67 7.72 -4.50
CA THR A 350 10.48 6.66 -3.53
C THR A 350 10.73 5.33 -4.21
N ASN A 351 11.53 4.46 -3.60
CA ASN A 351 11.91 3.19 -4.18
C ASN A 351 11.64 2.01 -3.24
N VAL A 352 11.48 0.83 -3.82
CA VAL A 352 11.29 -0.43 -3.09
C VAL A 352 12.65 -0.99 -2.68
N PHE A 353 12.76 -1.37 -1.42
CA PHE A 353 13.93 -2.01 -0.83
C PHE A 353 13.55 -3.34 -0.20
N VAL A 354 14.49 -4.26 -0.18
CA VAL A 354 14.39 -5.52 0.56
C VAL A 354 15.61 -5.67 1.45
N ALA A 355 15.40 -6.18 2.66
CA ALA A 355 16.47 -6.52 3.59
C ALA A 355 16.23 -7.89 4.22
N ASP A 356 17.31 -8.55 4.64
CA ASP A 356 17.21 -9.68 5.55
C ASP A 356 16.90 -9.14 6.96
N TRP A 357 15.91 -9.75 7.63
CA TRP A 357 15.54 -9.37 8.99
C TRP A 357 16.36 -10.13 10.03
N VAL A 358 16.86 -9.40 11.02
CA VAL A 358 17.62 -9.94 12.16
C VAL A 358 16.91 -9.54 13.45
N GLU A 359 16.69 -10.50 14.36
CA GLU A 359 16.11 -10.29 15.69
C GLU A 359 17.07 -9.54 16.66
#